data_a8d9c49eacbc06561752e7a8316f2384
#
_entry.id   a8d9c49eacbc06561752e7a8316f2384
#
_cell.length_a   1.000
_cell.length_b   1.000
_cell.length_c   1.000
_cell.angle_alpha   90.00
_cell.angle_beta   90.00
_cell.angle_gamma   90.00
#
_symmetry.space_group_name_H-M   'P 1'
#
loop_
_entity.id
_entity.type
_entity.pdbx_description
1 polymer ?
#
loop_
_entity_poly.entity_id
_entity_poly.type
_entity_poly.pdbx_seq_one_letter_code
_entity_poly.pdbx_strand_id
1 'polypeptide(L)'
;MMKNIGRRSLSFALLTIIAFTTAHASAGKAVSVTGEIVETYCWAVHEVGGTGHAQCGIECAKRGLPVALYDPKTRGAYILLPARDKSSLPAELVAAMGQKLTVQGELVTRGGIQFLIVQSWRRG
;
A
#
# COMPACT_ATOMS: atom_id res chain seq x y z
N MET A 1 44.58 -32.97 -60.59
CA MET A 1 43.14 -32.65 -60.36
C MET A 1 42.93 -32.48 -58.88
N MET A 2 42.90 -31.24 -58.41
CA MET A 2 42.67 -30.92 -56.98
C MET A 2 41.23 -30.50 -56.83
N LYS A 3 40.40 -31.29 -56.07
CA LYS A 3 39.03 -30.95 -55.71
C LYS A 3 39.07 -30.09 -54.50
N ASN A 4 38.61 -28.85 -54.65
CA ASN A 4 38.35 -27.91 -53.54
C ASN A 4 37.19 -28.40 -52.73
N ILE A 5 37.42 -28.73 -51.44
CA ILE A 5 36.43 -29.01 -50.47
C ILE A 5 36.06 -27.69 -49.85
N GLY A 6 34.85 -27.19 -50.16
CA GLY A 6 34.27 -25.97 -49.61
C GLY A 6 34.02 -26.07 -48.10
N ARG A 7 34.66 -25.20 -47.33
CA ARG A 7 34.40 -24.99 -45.91
C ARG A 7 33.07 -24.26 -45.75
N ARG A 8 32.02 -25.01 -45.38
CA ARG A 8 30.75 -24.42 -44.95
C ARG A 8 30.94 -23.86 -43.54
N SER A 9 30.99 -22.55 -43.49
CA SER A 9 30.96 -21.78 -42.22
C SER A 9 29.56 -21.86 -41.62
N LEU A 10 29.39 -22.62 -40.53
CA LEU A 10 28.16 -22.58 -39.72
C LEU A 10 28.25 -21.35 -38.83
N SER A 11 27.57 -20.28 -39.22
CA SER A 11 27.33 -19.13 -38.34
C SER A 11 26.25 -19.50 -37.32
N PHE A 12 26.67 -19.80 -36.10
CA PHE A 12 25.76 -19.87 -34.96
C PHE A 12 25.35 -18.44 -34.57
N ALA A 13 24.13 -18.04 -34.97
CA ALA A 13 23.52 -16.83 -34.46
C ALA A 13 23.11 -17.09 -33.02
N LEU A 14 23.86 -16.51 -32.08
CA LEU A 14 23.52 -16.51 -30.64
C LEU A 14 22.38 -15.54 -30.43
N LEU A 15 21.14 -16.05 -30.30
CA LEU A 15 19.96 -15.28 -30.01
C LEU A 15 19.99 -14.96 -28.51
N THR A 16 20.49 -13.78 -28.11
CA THR A 16 20.45 -13.28 -26.77
C THR A 16 19.02 -12.82 -26.45
N ILE A 17 18.28 -13.66 -25.73
CA ILE A 17 16.97 -13.27 -25.17
C ILE A 17 17.22 -12.31 -24.00
N ILE A 18 17.07 -11.02 -24.26
CA ILE A 18 17.06 -9.99 -23.20
C ILE A 18 15.71 -10.10 -22.51
N ALA A 19 15.67 -10.74 -21.36
CA ALA A 19 14.51 -10.73 -20.48
C ALA A 19 14.33 -9.32 -19.94
N PHE A 20 13.38 -8.56 -20.49
CA PHE A 20 12.92 -7.31 -19.91
C PHE A 20 12.17 -7.63 -18.61
N THR A 21 12.86 -7.58 -17.49
CA THR A 21 12.19 -7.50 -16.19
C THR A 21 11.54 -6.14 -16.10
N THR A 22 10.24 -6.05 -16.32
CA THR A 22 9.46 -4.85 -16.03
C THR A 22 9.44 -4.67 -14.51
N ALA A 23 10.37 -3.88 -13.99
CA ALA A 23 10.30 -3.37 -12.64
C ALA A 23 9.03 -2.50 -12.57
N HIS A 24 8.00 -2.97 -11.89
CA HIS A 24 6.85 -2.15 -11.56
C HIS A 24 7.36 -1.07 -10.61
N ALA A 25 7.54 0.13 -11.14
CA ALA A 25 7.87 1.29 -10.32
C ALA A 25 6.68 1.51 -9.38
N SER A 26 6.89 1.25 -8.10
CA SER A 26 5.95 1.57 -7.03
C SER A 26 5.68 3.07 -7.07
N ALA A 27 4.40 3.48 -7.13
CA ALA A 27 4.04 4.89 -7.24
C ALA A 27 4.26 5.66 -5.92
N GLY A 28 4.63 4.97 -4.84
CA GLY A 28 4.78 5.50 -3.51
C GLY A 28 6.10 5.14 -2.83
N LYS A 29 6.37 5.80 -1.71
CA LYS A 29 7.53 5.54 -0.86
C LYS A 29 7.17 4.49 0.19
N ALA A 30 7.98 3.44 0.34
CA ALA A 30 7.83 2.47 1.42
C ALA A 30 8.03 3.15 2.79
N VAL A 31 7.05 2.98 3.68
CA VAL A 31 7.04 3.59 5.01
C VAL A 31 6.52 2.63 6.07
N SER A 32 6.85 2.94 7.32
CA SER A 32 6.26 2.33 8.51
C SER A 32 5.76 3.46 9.40
N VAL A 33 4.46 3.52 9.62
CA VAL A 33 3.81 4.59 10.40
C VAL A 33 3.11 3.98 11.60
N THR A 34 3.33 4.58 12.77
CA THR A 34 2.64 4.19 14.00
C THR A 34 1.62 5.26 14.37
N GLY A 35 0.38 4.86 14.57
CA GLY A 35 -0.70 5.79 14.88
C GLY A 35 -1.95 5.08 15.35
N GLU A 36 -3.00 5.85 15.57
CA GLU A 36 -4.33 5.38 15.93
C GLU A 36 -5.18 5.18 14.67
N ILE A 37 -5.91 4.06 14.62
CA ILE A 37 -6.92 3.85 13.58
C ILE A 37 -8.14 4.68 13.90
N VAL A 38 -8.51 5.58 13.00
CA VAL A 38 -9.65 6.49 13.15
C VAL A 38 -10.58 6.42 11.94
N GLU A 39 -11.87 6.62 12.18
CA GLU A 39 -12.79 6.88 11.07
C GLU A 39 -12.81 8.41 10.82
N THR A 40 -12.70 8.79 9.57
CA THR A 40 -12.33 10.16 9.20
C THR A 40 -13.38 11.21 9.56
N TYR A 41 -14.67 10.89 9.44
CA TYR A 41 -15.72 11.84 9.78
C TYR A 41 -15.80 12.09 11.30
N CYS A 42 -15.83 11.01 12.08
CA CYS A 42 -15.86 11.12 13.53
C CYS A 42 -14.65 11.87 14.07
N TRP A 43 -13.46 11.54 13.54
CA TRP A 43 -12.21 12.17 13.96
C TRP A 43 -12.14 13.65 13.57
N ALA A 44 -12.50 13.99 12.32
CA ALA A 44 -12.33 15.34 11.81
C ALA A 44 -13.46 16.30 12.24
N VAL A 45 -14.70 15.82 12.36
CA VAL A 45 -15.88 16.66 12.60
C VAL A 45 -16.29 16.65 14.07
N HIS A 46 -16.23 15.48 14.71
CA HIS A 46 -16.63 15.33 16.11
C HIS A 46 -15.45 15.34 17.07
N GLU A 47 -14.22 15.35 16.56
CA GLU A 47 -12.97 15.32 17.34
C GLU A 47 -12.90 14.13 18.31
N VAL A 48 -13.46 12.99 17.90
CA VAL A 48 -13.52 11.77 18.71
C VAL A 48 -12.70 10.64 18.10
N GLY A 49 -12.11 9.85 18.97
CA GLY A 49 -11.29 8.68 18.64
C GLY A 49 -11.17 7.76 19.86
N GLY A 50 -10.15 6.91 19.83
CA GLY A 50 -9.87 5.96 20.89
C GLY A 50 -10.83 4.77 20.93
N THR A 51 -10.53 3.83 21.81
CA THR A 51 -11.28 2.58 21.94
C THR A 51 -12.71 2.77 22.40
N GLY A 52 -13.00 3.83 23.16
CA GLY A 52 -14.37 4.17 23.58
C GLY A 52 -15.31 4.56 22.45
N HIS A 53 -14.75 4.95 21.27
CA HIS A 53 -15.51 5.30 20.07
C HIS A 53 -15.40 4.23 18.96
N ALA A 54 -14.74 3.12 19.23
CA ALA A 54 -14.43 2.11 18.23
C ALA A 54 -15.66 1.55 17.49
N GLN A 55 -16.72 1.24 18.23
CA GLN A 55 -17.93 0.65 17.65
C GLN A 55 -18.59 1.60 16.62
N CYS A 56 -18.72 2.87 16.95
CA CYS A 56 -19.27 3.87 16.04
C CYS A 56 -18.40 4.04 14.79
N GLY A 57 -17.07 4.13 14.96
CA GLY A 57 -16.14 4.22 13.86
C GLY A 57 -16.17 2.99 12.92
N ILE A 58 -16.30 1.78 13.48
CA ILE A 58 -16.47 0.53 12.70
C ILE A 58 -17.75 0.56 11.87
N GLU A 59 -18.86 1.00 12.46
CA GLU A 59 -20.14 1.08 11.75
C GLU A 59 -20.12 2.12 10.62
N CYS A 60 -19.48 3.25 10.84
CA CYS A 60 -19.28 4.26 9.80
C CYS A 60 -18.39 3.73 8.68
N ALA A 61 -17.30 3.06 9.01
CA ALA A 61 -16.42 2.43 8.02
C ALA A 61 -17.15 1.37 7.17
N LYS A 62 -18.03 0.56 7.78
CA LYS A 62 -18.87 -0.42 7.07
C LYS A 62 -19.85 0.25 6.09
N ARG A 63 -20.20 1.50 6.31
CA ARG A 63 -21.04 2.29 5.40
C ARG A 63 -20.24 3.00 4.31
N GLY A 64 -18.93 2.78 4.26
CA GLY A 64 -18.06 3.31 3.22
C GLY A 64 -17.34 4.62 3.59
N LEU A 65 -17.41 5.08 4.84
CA LEU A 65 -16.62 6.23 5.26
C LEU A 65 -15.14 5.82 5.35
N PRO A 66 -14.22 6.70 4.92
CA PRO A 66 -12.80 6.40 4.90
C PRO A 66 -12.24 6.15 6.31
N VAL A 67 -11.26 5.25 6.38
CA VAL A 67 -10.48 4.98 7.59
C VAL A 67 -9.09 5.58 7.41
N ALA A 68 -8.55 6.16 8.45
CA ALA A 68 -7.22 6.73 8.46
C ALA A 68 -6.36 6.21 9.62
N LEU A 69 -5.05 6.39 9.48
CA LEU A 69 -4.09 6.25 10.55
C LEU A 69 -3.66 7.65 10.99
N TYR A 70 -3.95 8.03 12.22
CA TYR A 70 -3.52 9.30 12.79
C TYR A 70 -2.26 9.13 13.62
N ASP A 71 -1.18 9.79 13.22
CA ASP A 71 0.06 9.84 13.98
C ASP A 71 0.10 11.09 14.87
N PRO A 72 -0.04 10.95 16.19
CA PRO A 72 -0.04 12.09 17.09
C PRO A 72 1.33 12.80 17.21
N LYS A 73 2.42 12.13 16.82
CA LYS A 73 3.76 12.73 16.89
C LYS A 73 3.99 13.75 15.78
N THR A 74 3.58 13.41 14.58
CA THR A 74 3.68 14.30 13.42
C THR A 74 2.42 15.12 13.20
N ARG A 75 1.31 14.75 13.87
CA ARG A 75 -0.04 15.25 13.65
C ARG A 75 -0.54 15.01 12.21
N GLY A 76 0.05 14.01 11.56
CA GLY A 76 -0.31 13.58 10.22
C GLY A 76 -1.43 12.55 10.26
N ALA A 77 -2.35 12.66 9.31
CA ALA A 77 -3.37 11.65 9.06
C ALA A 77 -3.17 11.05 7.66
N TYR A 78 -3.23 9.74 7.57
CA TYR A 78 -3.00 8.98 6.36
C TYR A 78 -4.26 8.20 6.04
N ILE A 79 -4.92 8.50 4.92
CA ILE A 79 -6.07 7.71 4.46
C ILE A 79 -5.58 6.32 4.08
N LEU A 80 -6.16 5.30 4.70
CA LEU A 80 -5.78 3.92 4.45
C LEU A 80 -6.45 3.42 3.16
N LEU A 81 -5.63 2.86 2.27
CA LEU A 81 -6.09 2.20 1.06
C LEU A 81 -5.74 0.72 1.10
N PRO A 82 -6.57 -0.15 0.53
CA PRO A 82 -6.25 -1.57 0.41
C PRO A 82 -5.06 -1.79 -0.54
N ALA A 83 -4.37 -2.93 -0.37
CA ALA A 83 -3.21 -3.27 -1.18
C ALA A 83 -3.51 -3.49 -2.67
N ARG A 84 -4.77 -3.70 -3.02
CA ARG A 84 -5.22 -3.95 -4.40
C ARG A 84 -6.42 -3.09 -4.74
N ASP A 85 -6.46 -2.64 -5.98
CA ASP A 85 -7.64 -1.97 -6.54
C ASP A 85 -8.90 -2.85 -6.44
N LYS A 86 -10.06 -2.21 -6.26
CA LYS A 86 -11.37 -2.88 -6.13
C LYS A 86 -11.46 -3.88 -4.98
N SER A 87 -10.64 -3.72 -3.96
CA SER A 87 -10.73 -4.49 -2.73
C SER A 87 -11.08 -3.59 -1.54
N SER A 88 -11.47 -4.20 -0.43
CA SER A 88 -11.72 -3.50 0.82
C SER A 88 -10.48 -3.57 1.73
N LEU A 89 -10.40 -2.67 2.71
CA LEU A 89 -9.47 -2.84 3.82
C LEU A 89 -9.77 -4.16 4.55
N PRO A 90 -8.73 -4.86 5.06
CA PRO A 90 -8.94 -6.06 5.86
C PRO A 90 -9.88 -5.80 7.05
N ALA A 91 -10.82 -6.72 7.27
CA ALA A 91 -11.81 -6.56 8.34
C ALA A 91 -11.17 -6.46 9.73
N GLU A 92 -10.07 -7.17 9.96
CA GLU A 92 -9.32 -7.15 11.21
C GLU A 92 -8.64 -5.79 11.45
N LEU A 93 -8.22 -5.12 10.37
CA LEU A 93 -7.67 -3.77 10.47
C LEU A 93 -8.78 -2.77 10.87
N VAL A 94 -9.94 -2.85 10.25
CA VAL A 94 -11.10 -2.01 10.60
C VAL A 94 -11.58 -2.30 12.03
N ALA A 95 -11.56 -3.57 12.44
CA ALA A 95 -11.91 -3.98 13.81
C ALA A 95 -10.94 -3.44 14.89
N ALA A 96 -9.74 -3.01 14.48
CA ALA A 96 -8.79 -2.35 15.37
C ALA A 96 -9.06 -0.84 15.55
N MET A 97 -10.24 -0.36 15.18
CA MET A 97 -10.64 1.03 15.34
C MET A 97 -10.34 1.56 16.76
N GLY A 98 -9.74 2.72 16.84
CA GLY A 98 -9.34 3.36 18.09
C GLY A 98 -8.08 2.77 18.74
N GLN A 99 -7.49 1.72 18.17
CA GLN A 99 -6.26 1.11 18.68
C GLN A 99 -5.03 1.70 18.00
N LYS A 100 -3.92 1.68 18.72
CA LYS A 100 -2.61 2.06 18.19
C LYS A 100 -2.00 0.90 17.42
N LEU A 101 -1.71 1.12 16.16
CA LEU A 101 -1.06 0.16 15.27
C LEU A 101 0.21 0.74 14.64
N THR A 102 1.10 -0.14 14.23
CA THR A 102 2.15 0.17 13.26
C THR A 102 1.75 -0.44 11.92
N VAL A 103 1.55 0.40 10.92
CA VAL A 103 1.18 0.01 9.56
C VAL A 103 2.38 0.17 8.65
N GLN A 104 2.67 -0.85 7.88
CA GLN A 104 3.67 -0.84 6.82
C GLN A 104 2.98 -0.79 5.46
N GLY A 105 3.49 0.03 4.57
CA GLY A 105 2.90 0.17 3.26
C GLY A 105 3.60 1.21 2.39
N GLU A 106 2.90 1.66 1.37
CA GLU A 106 3.37 2.71 0.47
C GLU A 106 2.66 4.02 0.75
N LEU A 107 3.44 5.07 0.99
CA LEU A 107 2.94 6.44 1.11
C LEU A 107 2.85 7.09 -0.27
N VAL A 108 1.65 7.51 -0.62
CA VAL A 108 1.36 8.28 -1.84
C VAL A 108 0.75 9.61 -1.43
N THR A 109 1.28 10.71 -1.94
CA THR A 109 0.70 12.04 -1.73
C THR A 109 0.11 12.55 -3.04
N ARG A 110 -1.16 12.92 -3.02
CA ARG A 110 -1.86 13.46 -4.18
C ARG A 110 -2.81 14.57 -3.76
N GLY A 111 -2.70 15.74 -4.39
CA GLY A 111 -3.58 16.87 -4.07
C GLY A 111 -3.48 17.35 -2.62
N GLY A 112 -2.32 17.21 -1.97
CA GLY A 112 -2.13 17.53 -0.55
C GLY A 112 -2.66 16.46 0.42
N ILE A 113 -3.27 15.37 -0.07
CA ILE A 113 -3.77 14.28 0.75
C ILE A 113 -2.72 13.18 0.80
N GLN A 114 -2.50 12.64 2.00
CA GLN A 114 -1.61 11.51 2.22
C GLN A 114 -2.43 10.21 2.23
N PHE A 115 -2.03 9.26 1.39
CA PHE A 115 -2.62 7.93 1.31
C PHE A 115 -1.58 6.90 1.71
N LEU A 116 -1.97 5.93 2.52
CA LEU A 116 -1.13 4.80 2.89
C LEU A 116 -1.75 3.51 2.35
N ILE A 117 -1.14 2.94 1.33
CA ILE A 117 -1.53 1.64 0.77
C ILE A 117 -1.03 0.57 1.72
N VAL A 118 -1.93 -0.09 2.42
CA VAL A 118 -1.62 -1.03 3.51
C VAL A 118 -1.09 -2.35 2.96
N GLN A 119 0.10 -2.74 3.37
CA GLN A 119 0.68 -4.05 3.05
C GLN A 119 0.64 -4.99 4.25
N SER A 120 0.94 -4.48 5.44
CA SER A 120 0.86 -5.24 6.69
C SER A 120 0.67 -4.31 7.88
N TRP A 121 0.26 -4.85 9.02
CA TRP A 121 0.15 -4.11 10.27
C TRP A 121 0.39 -5.01 11.47
N ARG A 122 0.72 -4.40 12.59
CA ARG A 122 0.83 -5.03 13.90
C ARG A 122 0.37 -4.09 14.99
N ARG A 123 -0.05 -4.62 16.10
CA ARG A 123 -0.36 -3.80 17.30
C ARG A 123 0.91 -3.13 17.79
N GLY A 124 0.79 -1.89 18.19
CA GLY A 124 1.87 -1.07 18.71
C GLY A 124 2.24 -1.38 20.14
#